data_abfd1def988c1a448b9ecc4532282527
#
_entry.id   abfd1def988c1a448b9ecc4532282527
#
_cell.length_a   1.000
_cell.length_b   1.000
_cell.length_c   1.000
_cell.angle_alpha   90.00
_cell.angle_beta   90.00
_cell.angle_gamma   90.00
#
_symmetry.space_group_name_H-M   'P 1'
#
loop_
_entity.id
_entity.type
_entity.pdbx_description
1 polymer ?
#
loop_
_entity_poly.entity_id
_entity_poly.type
_entity_poly.pdbx_seq_one_letter_code
_entity_poly.pdbx_strand_id
1 'polypeptide(L)'
;MRRGARIVAIVVLVAVMTVLSSPALGQPAANAVVQWNETTMNVIDANGQNATQSTRTLAMVQGAVHDALNAINKRYDAYYFEGPGDAGASADAAVAAAAHTVLVGIIGSFGTPAQKGAALALVEQAYAASLAKVTDGPARIKGVSVGRAAGAAMVTLRKDDGATRDAPYTPGMGPGKWRPHPNTTPPNPPIANPDAARGYAPSILPGWGNVTPFTLLSSSQYWLPGPPALTSQTYARDFNEIKAVGGRVSTVRTPDQTDIARFWFEGPGAWNRIGRTVAGTKSLDAWDTARLLALMNFAMADSYIAGFKIRYVYDFWRPVTAIREGDNDGNDATVGDPTWDSHQNTPAVSDYPSTQSTFSGAAAVALAGVLGDQVSFTVTSGKPFEGITRSFTSFSQAARESADSRVYAGIHFRSACEDGLVLGRKIGQRAVVLYLQPVRK
;
A
#
# COMPACT_ATOMS: atom_id res chain seq x y z
N MET A 1 1.32 -72.02 -56.57
CA MET A 1 0.71 -71.70 -55.25
C MET A 1 1.01 -70.26 -54.91
N ARG A 2 0.05 -69.36 -55.16
CA ARG A 2 0.19 -67.94 -54.90
C ARG A 2 -0.58 -67.63 -53.62
N ARG A 3 0.12 -67.18 -52.54
CA ARG A 3 -0.49 -66.70 -51.29
C ARG A 3 -0.79 -65.21 -51.45
N GLY A 4 -2.06 -64.87 -51.39
CA GLY A 4 -2.52 -63.45 -51.35
C GLY A 4 -2.39 -62.87 -49.95
N ALA A 5 -1.74 -61.74 -49.83
CA ALA A 5 -1.69 -60.94 -48.61
C ALA A 5 -2.91 -60.04 -48.57
N ARG A 6 -3.69 -60.15 -47.50
CA ARG A 6 -4.81 -59.19 -47.21
C ARG A 6 -4.23 -58.02 -46.40
N ILE A 7 -4.33 -56.81 -46.98
CA ILE A 7 -4.03 -55.56 -46.30
C ILE A 7 -5.30 -55.14 -45.53
N VAL A 8 -5.21 -55.07 -44.20
CA VAL A 8 -6.25 -54.48 -43.35
C VAL A 8 -5.91 -53.00 -43.18
N ALA A 9 -6.74 -52.17 -43.77
CA ALA A 9 -6.65 -50.72 -43.56
C ALA A 9 -7.34 -50.36 -42.22
N ILE A 10 -6.56 -49.87 -41.26
CA ILE A 10 -7.09 -49.31 -40.00
C ILE A 10 -7.37 -47.83 -40.29
N VAL A 11 -8.65 -47.46 -40.29
CA VAL A 11 -9.09 -46.04 -40.31
C VAL A 11 -9.05 -45.52 -38.88
N VAL A 12 -8.09 -44.65 -38.57
CA VAL A 12 -8.05 -43.91 -37.30
C VAL A 12 -8.92 -42.65 -37.44
N LEU A 13 -10.08 -42.70 -36.79
CA LEU A 13 -10.97 -41.53 -36.70
C LEU A 13 -10.38 -40.55 -35.63
N VAL A 14 -9.75 -39.46 -36.05
CA VAL A 14 -9.33 -38.37 -35.14
C VAL A 14 -10.56 -37.49 -34.90
N ALA A 15 -11.15 -37.62 -33.69
CA ALA A 15 -12.18 -36.70 -33.22
C ALA A 15 -11.53 -35.38 -32.84
N VAL A 16 -11.65 -34.34 -33.63
CA VAL A 16 -11.27 -32.97 -33.28
C VAL A 16 -12.33 -32.46 -32.30
N MET A 17 -12.03 -32.47 -31.01
CA MET A 17 -12.80 -31.72 -29.99
C MET A 17 -12.52 -30.22 -30.18
N THR A 18 -13.44 -29.53 -30.84
CA THR A 18 -13.50 -28.07 -30.79
C THR A 18 -13.90 -27.66 -29.36
N VAL A 19 -12.92 -27.25 -28.57
CA VAL A 19 -13.19 -26.54 -27.31
C VAL A 19 -13.80 -25.20 -27.68
N LEU A 20 -15.12 -25.08 -27.57
CA LEU A 20 -15.80 -23.80 -27.60
C LEU A 20 -15.36 -23.03 -26.36
N SER A 21 -14.37 -22.15 -26.50
CA SER A 21 -14.05 -21.14 -25.51
C SER A 21 -15.29 -20.27 -25.36
N SER A 22 -15.97 -20.41 -24.22
CA SER A 22 -17.00 -19.45 -23.79
C SER A 22 -16.39 -18.05 -23.85
N PRO A 23 -17.06 -17.06 -24.46
CA PRO A 23 -16.58 -15.69 -24.39
C PRO A 23 -16.48 -15.32 -22.89
N ALA A 24 -15.29 -14.94 -22.44
CA ALA A 24 -15.13 -14.33 -21.17
C ALA A 24 -16.12 -13.17 -21.12
N LEU A 25 -17.10 -13.23 -20.22
CA LEU A 25 -17.99 -12.12 -19.94
C LEU A 25 -17.06 -10.93 -19.65
N GLY A 26 -17.03 -9.97 -20.57
CA GLY A 26 -16.15 -8.81 -20.50
C GLY A 26 -16.35 -8.16 -19.14
N GLN A 27 -15.28 -8.04 -18.35
CA GLN A 27 -15.35 -7.26 -17.11
C GLN A 27 -15.90 -5.88 -17.49
N PRO A 28 -16.87 -5.34 -16.72
CA PRO A 28 -17.36 -3.99 -16.97
C PRO A 28 -16.16 -3.06 -17.03
N ALA A 29 -16.15 -2.15 -18.02
CA ALA A 29 -15.05 -1.21 -18.17
C ALA A 29 -14.79 -0.51 -16.84
N ALA A 30 -13.55 -0.56 -16.36
CA ALA A 30 -13.18 0.04 -15.08
C ALA A 30 -13.59 1.52 -15.08
N ASN A 31 -14.36 1.95 -14.07
CA ASN A 31 -14.77 3.34 -13.96
C ASN A 31 -13.56 4.29 -13.83
N ALA A 32 -13.74 5.58 -14.09
CA ALA A 32 -12.66 6.55 -14.11
C ALA A 32 -11.89 6.61 -12.78
N VAL A 33 -12.53 6.33 -11.64
CA VAL A 33 -11.88 6.32 -10.31
C VAL A 33 -10.85 5.21 -10.21
N VAL A 34 -11.17 4.00 -10.69
CA VAL A 34 -10.24 2.86 -10.74
C VAL A 34 -9.05 3.18 -11.65
N GLN A 35 -9.32 3.74 -12.83
CA GLN A 35 -8.26 4.11 -13.79
C GLN A 35 -7.31 5.16 -13.20
N TRP A 36 -7.84 6.20 -12.54
CA TRP A 36 -7.02 7.25 -11.93
C TRP A 36 -6.31 6.81 -10.64
N ASN A 37 -6.84 5.83 -9.91
CA ASN A 37 -6.10 5.19 -8.83
C ASN A 37 -4.87 4.45 -9.36
N GLU A 38 -5.01 3.69 -10.44
CA GLU A 38 -3.88 3.02 -11.10
C GLU A 38 -2.88 4.02 -11.70
N THR A 39 -3.37 5.04 -12.40
CA THR A 39 -2.53 6.13 -12.91
C THR A 39 -1.73 6.80 -11.79
N THR A 40 -2.37 7.05 -10.64
CA THR A 40 -1.69 7.63 -9.47
C THR A 40 -0.54 6.74 -9.00
N MET A 41 -0.70 5.42 -8.97
CA MET A 41 0.39 4.49 -8.63
C MET A 41 1.55 4.59 -9.62
N ASN A 42 1.28 4.61 -10.92
CA ASN A 42 2.32 4.75 -11.95
C ASN A 42 3.06 6.10 -11.84
N VAL A 43 2.35 7.18 -11.50
CA VAL A 43 2.93 8.50 -11.27
C VAL A 43 3.81 8.51 -10.03
N ILE A 44 3.39 7.88 -8.95
CA ILE A 44 4.15 7.70 -7.70
C ILE A 44 5.49 7.00 -8.00
N ASP A 45 5.45 5.91 -8.74
CA ASP A 45 6.64 5.14 -9.12
C ASP A 45 7.59 5.98 -9.98
N ALA A 46 7.08 6.66 -11.00
CA ALA A 46 7.87 7.55 -11.85
C ALA A 46 8.46 8.74 -11.08
N ASN A 47 7.76 9.25 -10.07
CA ASN A 47 8.22 10.34 -9.21
C ASN A 47 9.24 9.88 -8.15
N GLY A 48 9.45 8.57 -7.98
CA GLY A 48 10.38 8.00 -7.01
C GLY A 48 9.94 8.17 -5.56
N GLN A 49 8.64 8.25 -5.30
CA GLN A 49 8.11 8.36 -3.95
C GLN A 49 8.26 7.03 -3.20
N ASN A 50 8.73 7.09 -1.97
CA ASN A 50 8.73 5.92 -1.09
C ASN A 50 7.31 5.60 -0.56
N ALA A 51 7.16 4.43 0.07
CA ALA A 51 5.85 3.96 0.56
C ALA A 51 5.16 4.95 1.51
N THR A 52 5.92 5.71 2.30
CA THR A 52 5.40 6.72 3.23
C THR A 52 4.79 7.90 2.49
N GLN A 53 5.51 8.44 1.50
CA GLN A 53 5.06 9.55 0.66
C GLN A 53 3.88 9.15 -0.22
N SER A 54 3.92 7.92 -0.76
CA SER A 54 2.88 7.39 -1.64
C SER A 54 1.51 7.31 -0.99
N THR A 55 1.43 6.96 0.30
CA THR A 55 0.14 6.91 1.01
C THR A 55 -0.50 8.28 1.15
N ARG A 56 0.30 9.33 1.39
CA ARG A 56 -0.19 10.71 1.41
C ARG A 56 -0.70 11.14 0.04
N THR A 57 0.05 10.88 -1.01
CA THR A 57 -0.34 11.19 -2.39
C THR A 57 -1.66 10.52 -2.76
N LEU A 58 -1.80 9.22 -2.48
CA LEU A 58 -3.02 8.46 -2.73
C LEU A 58 -4.21 9.00 -1.92
N ALA A 59 -4.00 9.34 -0.66
CA ALA A 59 -5.05 9.93 0.19
C ALA A 59 -5.53 11.28 -0.37
N MET A 60 -4.62 12.14 -0.79
CA MET A 60 -4.97 13.43 -1.40
C MET A 60 -5.75 13.26 -2.70
N VAL A 61 -5.29 12.40 -3.60
CA VAL A 61 -5.96 12.16 -4.89
C VAL A 61 -7.35 11.55 -4.67
N GLN A 62 -7.47 10.50 -3.85
CA GLN A 62 -8.75 9.84 -3.65
C GLN A 62 -9.75 10.71 -2.88
N GLY A 63 -9.29 11.53 -1.93
CA GLY A 63 -10.14 12.51 -1.25
C GLY A 63 -10.67 13.59 -2.18
N ALA A 64 -9.82 14.16 -3.05
CA ALA A 64 -10.24 15.14 -4.04
C ALA A 64 -11.22 14.56 -5.08
N VAL A 65 -10.98 13.32 -5.52
CA VAL A 65 -11.87 12.60 -6.45
C VAL A 65 -13.23 12.34 -5.79
N HIS A 66 -13.26 11.90 -4.53
CA HIS A 66 -14.49 11.73 -3.77
C HIS A 66 -15.29 13.02 -3.68
N ASP A 67 -14.65 14.12 -3.27
CA ASP A 67 -15.32 15.40 -3.10
C ASP A 67 -15.80 15.99 -4.43
N ALA A 68 -15.04 15.79 -5.53
CA ALA A 68 -15.48 16.22 -6.85
C ALA A 68 -16.76 15.52 -7.31
N LEU A 69 -16.84 14.19 -7.13
CA LEU A 69 -18.05 13.43 -7.45
C LEU A 69 -19.21 13.81 -6.53
N ASN A 70 -18.93 13.97 -5.24
CA ASN A 70 -19.94 14.33 -4.25
C ASN A 70 -20.50 15.75 -4.47
N ALA A 71 -19.70 16.68 -5.00
CA ALA A 71 -20.15 18.00 -5.43
C ALA A 71 -21.09 17.97 -6.68
N ILE A 72 -21.01 16.92 -7.52
CA ILE A 72 -21.94 16.72 -8.64
C ILE A 72 -23.27 16.16 -8.13
N ASN A 73 -23.19 15.12 -7.31
CA ASN A 73 -24.35 14.47 -6.73
C ASN A 73 -24.02 14.02 -5.29
N LYS A 74 -24.54 14.75 -4.32
CA LYS A 74 -24.24 14.54 -2.90
C LYS A 74 -24.84 13.23 -2.40
N ARG A 75 -24.01 12.20 -2.23
CA ARG A 75 -24.36 10.89 -1.65
C ARG A 75 -23.79 10.69 -0.26
N TYR A 76 -22.68 11.36 0.02
CA TYR A 76 -21.89 11.21 1.24
C TYR A 76 -21.51 12.57 1.81
N ASP A 77 -21.04 12.61 3.05
CA ASP A 77 -20.38 13.79 3.59
C ASP A 77 -19.10 14.04 2.80
N ALA A 78 -18.83 15.30 2.47
CA ALA A 78 -17.57 15.69 1.86
C ALA A 78 -16.43 15.51 2.86
N TYR A 79 -15.22 15.25 2.36
CA TYR A 79 -14.03 15.29 3.20
C TYR A 79 -13.64 16.75 3.53
N TYR A 80 -13.60 17.58 2.50
CA TYR A 80 -13.20 18.99 2.65
C TYR A 80 -13.90 19.94 1.67
N PHE A 81 -14.02 19.58 0.39
CA PHE A 81 -14.59 20.46 -0.62
C PHE A 81 -16.10 20.24 -0.76
N GLU A 82 -16.88 21.25 -0.31
CA GLU A 82 -18.32 21.34 -0.55
C GLU A 82 -18.57 22.39 -1.65
N GLY A 83 -18.47 21.97 -2.90
CA GLY A 83 -18.76 22.85 -4.02
C GLY A 83 -20.26 22.99 -4.31
N PRO A 84 -20.67 24.01 -5.06
CA PRO A 84 -22.04 24.08 -5.59
C PRO A 84 -22.27 22.88 -6.49
N GLY A 85 -23.27 22.07 -6.18
CA GLY A 85 -23.63 20.89 -6.96
C GLY A 85 -23.99 21.28 -8.40
N ASP A 86 -23.48 20.56 -9.38
CA ASP A 86 -23.91 20.71 -10.77
C ASP A 86 -24.20 19.32 -11.36
N ALA A 87 -25.44 18.88 -11.22
CA ALA A 87 -25.88 17.58 -11.72
C ALA A 87 -25.72 17.41 -13.25
N GLY A 88 -25.45 18.47 -13.98
CA GLY A 88 -25.13 18.44 -15.41
C GLY A 88 -23.64 18.29 -15.72
N ALA A 89 -22.77 18.14 -14.70
CA ALA A 89 -21.33 17.96 -14.89
C ALA A 89 -20.98 16.49 -15.21
N SER A 90 -20.00 16.28 -16.10
CA SER A 90 -19.47 14.94 -16.39
C SER A 90 -18.65 14.41 -15.19
N ALA A 91 -19.06 13.29 -14.63
CA ALA A 91 -18.36 12.62 -13.55
C ALA A 91 -16.92 12.21 -13.95
N ASP A 92 -16.75 11.63 -15.13
CA ASP A 92 -15.43 11.19 -15.62
C ASP A 92 -14.47 12.36 -15.82
N ALA A 93 -14.97 13.51 -16.35
CA ALA A 93 -14.16 14.71 -16.47
C ALA A 93 -13.79 15.29 -15.09
N ALA A 94 -14.69 15.21 -14.11
CA ALA A 94 -14.44 15.68 -12.75
C ALA A 94 -13.40 14.83 -12.04
N VAL A 95 -13.49 13.49 -12.13
CA VAL A 95 -12.49 12.56 -11.60
C VAL A 95 -11.11 12.84 -12.21
N ALA A 96 -11.03 12.93 -13.54
CA ALA A 96 -9.78 13.19 -14.23
C ALA A 96 -9.16 14.54 -13.82
N ALA A 97 -9.97 15.59 -13.75
CA ALA A 97 -9.50 16.93 -13.39
C ALA A 97 -9.08 17.04 -11.93
N ALA A 98 -9.78 16.38 -11.00
CA ALA A 98 -9.43 16.36 -9.59
C ALA A 98 -8.07 15.65 -9.35
N ALA A 99 -7.92 14.44 -9.90
CA ALA A 99 -6.68 13.67 -9.79
C ALA A 99 -5.49 14.40 -10.45
N HIS A 100 -5.67 14.91 -11.67
CA HIS A 100 -4.67 15.72 -12.37
C HIS A 100 -4.21 16.90 -11.53
N THR A 101 -5.16 17.71 -11.02
CA THR A 101 -4.84 18.92 -10.26
C THR A 101 -4.04 18.63 -8.99
N VAL A 102 -4.42 17.56 -8.25
CA VAL A 102 -3.65 17.14 -7.07
C VAL A 102 -2.25 16.70 -7.46
N LEU A 103 -2.10 15.82 -8.45
CA LEU A 103 -0.81 15.26 -8.84
C LEU A 103 0.15 16.34 -9.33
N VAL A 104 -0.30 17.24 -10.22
CA VAL A 104 0.52 18.37 -10.68
C VAL A 104 0.95 19.25 -9.50
N GLY A 105 0.05 19.50 -8.54
CA GLY A 105 0.33 20.33 -7.37
C GLY A 105 1.37 19.75 -6.41
N ILE A 106 1.60 18.41 -6.41
CA ILE A 106 2.49 17.76 -5.44
C ILE A 106 3.74 17.11 -6.03
N ILE A 107 3.79 16.86 -7.34
CA ILE A 107 4.96 16.22 -8.01
C ILE A 107 6.24 17.01 -7.72
N GLY A 108 6.17 18.33 -7.62
CA GLY A 108 7.31 19.19 -7.30
C GLY A 108 7.95 18.93 -5.93
N SER A 109 7.22 18.30 -4.98
CA SER A 109 7.67 18.10 -3.61
C SER A 109 8.64 16.92 -3.43
N PHE A 110 8.67 15.96 -4.37
CA PHE A 110 9.43 14.72 -4.23
C PHE A 110 10.20 14.40 -5.52
N GLY A 111 11.20 13.52 -5.40
CA GLY A 111 11.96 13.03 -6.53
C GLY A 111 13.01 13.98 -7.11
N THR A 112 13.86 13.45 -7.97
CA THR A 112 14.84 14.20 -8.75
C THR A 112 14.19 15.01 -9.89
N PRO A 113 14.85 15.98 -10.50
CA PRO A 113 14.30 16.71 -11.66
C PRO A 113 13.84 15.78 -12.80
N ALA A 114 14.57 14.72 -13.10
CA ALA A 114 14.21 13.73 -14.13
C ALA A 114 12.93 12.95 -13.75
N GLN A 115 12.83 12.51 -12.50
CA GLN A 115 11.64 11.83 -11.98
C GLN A 115 10.40 12.72 -11.97
N LYS A 116 10.55 14.00 -11.61
CA LYS A 116 9.47 14.99 -11.68
C LYS A 116 8.97 15.18 -13.12
N GLY A 117 9.90 15.30 -14.09
CA GLY A 117 9.56 15.41 -15.50
C GLY A 117 8.83 14.18 -16.03
N ALA A 118 9.29 12.98 -15.72
CA ALA A 118 8.65 11.72 -16.11
C ALA A 118 7.24 11.59 -15.51
N ALA A 119 7.09 11.88 -14.23
CA ALA A 119 5.79 11.85 -13.54
C ALA A 119 4.82 12.85 -14.14
N LEU A 120 5.25 14.08 -14.41
CA LEU A 120 4.41 15.10 -15.03
C LEU A 120 3.94 14.69 -16.43
N ALA A 121 4.83 14.14 -17.25
CA ALA A 121 4.47 13.64 -18.58
C ALA A 121 3.39 12.54 -18.53
N LEU A 122 3.48 11.62 -17.56
CA LEU A 122 2.45 10.58 -17.36
C LEU A 122 1.10 11.18 -16.96
N VAL A 123 1.09 12.16 -16.06
CA VAL A 123 -0.14 12.83 -15.62
C VAL A 123 -0.82 13.55 -16.78
N GLU A 124 -0.07 14.33 -17.58
CA GLU A 124 -0.60 15.06 -18.71
C GLU A 124 -1.14 14.12 -19.79
N GLN A 125 -0.40 13.05 -20.11
CA GLN A 125 -0.86 12.04 -21.06
C GLN A 125 -2.15 11.37 -20.61
N ALA A 126 -2.24 10.95 -19.34
CA ALA A 126 -3.42 10.31 -18.79
C ALA A 126 -4.62 11.26 -18.76
N TYR A 127 -4.39 12.53 -18.45
CA TYR A 127 -5.41 13.55 -18.43
C TYR A 127 -5.99 13.80 -19.83
N ALA A 128 -5.14 14.03 -20.82
CA ALA A 128 -5.56 14.19 -22.22
C ALA A 128 -6.36 12.98 -22.71
N ALA A 129 -5.86 11.75 -22.44
CA ALA A 129 -6.53 10.51 -22.82
C ALA A 129 -7.89 10.32 -22.13
N SER A 130 -8.02 10.77 -20.86
CA SER A 130 -9.30 10.70 -20.14
C SER A 130 -10.32 11.69 -20.72
N LEU A 131 -9.92 12.93 -20.99
CA LEU A 131 -10.81 13.92 -21.57
C LEU A 131 -11.24 13.60 -22.99
N ALA A 132 -10.38 12.95 -23.79
CA ALA A 132 -10.72 12.51 -25.14
C ALA A 132 -11.86 11.46 -25.18
N LYS A 133 -12.12 10.76 -24.07
CA LYS A 133 -13.25 9.81 -23.93
C LYS A 133 -14.57 10.48 -23.56
N VAL A 134 -14.52 11.73 -23.13
CA VAL A 134 -15.71 12.49 -22.72
C VAL A 134 -16.13 13.40 -23.87
N THR A 135 -17.39 13.29 -24.27
CA THR A 135 -17.96 14.12 -25.35
C THR A 135 -17.76 15.60 -25.06
N ASP A 136 -17.30 16.35 -26.05
CA ASP A 136 -17.17 17.79 -25.98
C ASP A 136 -18.51 18.47 -25.69
N GLY A 137 -18.48 19.46 -24.82
CA GLY A 137 -19.67 20.23 -24.52
C GLY A 137 -19.75 20.72 -23.06
N PRO A 138 -20.88 21.32 -22.69
CA PRO A 138 -21.04 21.92 -21.37
C PRO A 138 -20.81 20.96 -20.20
N ALA A 139 -21.23 19.71 -20.31
CA ALA A 139 -21.06 18.70 -19.26
C ALA A 139 -19.57 18.43 -18.95
N ARG A 140 -18.73 18.33 -20.00
CA ARG A 140 -17.27 18.17 -19.84
C ARG A 140 -16.65 19.41 -19.20
N ILE A 141 -17.01 20.59 -19.67
CA ILE A 141 -16.49 21.87 -19.11
C ILE A 141 -16.83 21.98 -17.62
N LYS A 142 -18.09 21.71 -17.25
CA LYS A 142 -18.55 21.71 -15.86
C LYS A 142 -17.82 20.67 -15.01
N GLY A 143 -17.66 19.44 -15.51
CA GLY A 143 -16.91 18.38 -14.83
C GLY A 143 -15.45 18.77 -14.56
N VAL A 144 -14.77 19.31 -15.57
CA VAL A 144 -13.40 19.83 -15.41
C VAL A 144 -13.34 20.95 -14.36
N SER A 145 -14.31 21.88 -14.36
CA SER A 145 -14.35 22.97 -13.38
C SER A 145 -14.50 22.45 -11.95
N VAL A 146 -15.45 21.55 -11.71
CA VAL A 146 -15.68 20.93 -10.38
C VAL A 146 -14.45 20.15 -9.93
N GLY A 147 -13.89 19.31 -10.81
CA GLY A 147 -12.71 18.51 -10.47
C GLY A 147 -11.49 19.37 -10.12
N ARG A 148 -11.22 20.43 -10.90
CA ARG A 148 -10.15 21.39 -10.60
C ARG A 148 -10.35 22.09 -9.27
N ALA A 149 -11.57 22.49 -8.94
CA ALA A 149 -11.88 23.14 -7.67
C ALA A 149 -11.64 22.20 -6.48
N ALA A 150 -12.11 20.96 -6.54
CA ALA A 150 -11.88 19.97 -5.51
C ALA A 150 -10.38 19.61 -5.36
N GLY A 151 -9.67 19.44 -6.48
CA GLY A 151 -8.23 19.20 -6.47
C GLY A 151 -7.43 20.35 -5.86
N ALA A 152 -7.74 21.60 -6.24
CA ALA A 152 -7.10 22.79 -5.71
C ALA A 152 -7.38 22.97 -4.20
N ALA A 153 -8.60 22.69 -3.76
CA ALA A 153 -8.96 22.71 -2.34
C ALA A 153 -8.12 21.71 -1.53
N MET A 154 -7.96 20.48 -2.04
CA MET A 154 -7.12 19.46 -1.39
C MET A 154 -5.64 19.86 -1.34
N VAL A 155 -5.09 20.39 -2.43
CA VAL A 155 -3.70 20.90 -2.47
C VAL A 155 -3.52 22.01 -1.44
N THR A 156 -4.47 22.96 -1.36
CA THR A 156 -4.43 24.06 -0.39
C THR A 156 -4.52 23.55 1.05
N LEU A 157 -5.43 22.62 1.34
CA LEU A 157 -5.59 22.00 2.66
C LEU A 157 -4.28 21.35 3.14
N ARG A 158 -3.54 20.73 2.23
CA ARG A 158 -2.37 19.93 2.56
C ARG A 158 -1.03 20.63 2.30
N LYS A 159 -1.05 21.91 1.91
CA LYS A 159 0.14 22.68 1.54
C LYS A 159 1.17 22.74 2.67
N ASP A 160 0.73 22.96 3.88
CA ASP A 160 1.59 23.16 5.06
C ASP A 160 1.42 22.05 6.11
N ASP A 161 1.04 20.85 5.69
CA ASP A 161 0.75 19.72 6.58
C ASP A 161 1.99 19.09 7.24
N GLY A 162 3.19 19.53 6.89
CA GLY A 162 4.43 19.06 7.47
C GLY A 162 5.17 17.97 6.68
N ALA A 163 4.60 17.47 5.56
CA ALA A 163 5.19 16.36 4.80
C ALA A 163 6.56 16.66 4.18
N THR A 164 6.90 17.92 3.98
CA THR A 164 8.19 18.37 3.45
C THR A 164 9.14 18.95 4.51
N ARG A 165 8.73 18.92 5.79
CA ARG A 165 9.55 19.40 6.89
C ARG A 165 10.54 18.33 7.31
N ASP A 166 11.79 18.71 7.35
CA ASP A 166 12.82 17.87 7.94
C ASP A 166 12.76 17.94 9.48
N ALA A 167 13.22 16.89 10.15
CA ALA A 167 13.32 16.86 11.60
C ALA A 167 14.64 16.20 11.99
N PRO A 168 15.37 16.78 12.96
CA PRO A 168 16.58 16.17 13.45
C PRO A 168 16.27 14.84 14.14
N TYR A 169 17.12 13.86 13.92
CA TYR A 169 17.06 12.58 14.59
C TYR A 169 18.47 12.09 14.89
N THR A 170 18.71 11.70 16.12
CA THR A 170 19.97 11.09 16.55
C THR A 170 19.69 9.63 16.88
N PRO A 171 20.33 8.68 16.18
CA PRO A 171 20.21 7.26 16.49
C PRO A 171 20.58 6.95 17.93
N GLY A 172 19.88 5.98 18.52
CA GLY A 172 20.18 5.49 19.86
C GLY A 172 21.47 4.67 19.92
N MET A 173 21.96 4.43 21.11
CA MET A 173 23.16 3.65 21.38
C MET A 173 22.83 2.44 22.25
N GLY A 174 23.52 1.32 22.02
CA GLY A 174 23.41 0.10 22.82
C GLY A 174 22.23 -0.82 22.48
N PRO A 175 22.07 -1.91 23.24
CA PRO A 175 21.03 -2.90 23.03
C PRO A 175 19.62 -2.31 23.06
N GLY A 176 18.76 -2.79 22.18
CA GLY A 176 17.37 -2.34 22.07
C GLY A 176 17.18 -1.04 21.29
N LYS A 177 18.24 -0.29 20.98
CA LYS A 177 18.13 1.01 20.29
C LYS A 177 18.45 0.88 18.81
N TRP A 178 17.62 1.56 17.99
CA TRP A 178 17.85 1.60 16.56
C TRP A 178 19.06 2.48 16.21
N ARG A 179 19.82 1.99 15.28
CA ARG A 179 20.92 2.72 14.63
C ARG A 179 21.04 2.27 13.18
N PRO A 180 21.72 3.03 12.31
CA PRO A 180 22.03 2.59 10.97
C PRO A 180 22.63 1.18 10.99
N HIS A 181 22.12 0.32 10.12
CA HIS A 181 22.51 -1.08 9.99
C HIS A 181 22.90 -1.40 8.56
N PRO A 182 23.69 -2.47 8.30
CA PRO A 182 24.00 -2.87 6.95
C PRO A 182 22.72 -3.09 6.16
N ASN A 183 22.63 -2.44 4.99
CA ASN A 183 21.66 -2.85 4.01
C ASN A 183 22.09 -4.22 3.51
N THR A 184 21.21 -5.18 3.68
CA THR A 184 21.44 -6.50 3.15
C THR A 184 21.67 -6.41 1.65
N THR A 185 22.58 -7.21 1.12
CA THR A 185 22.78 -7.36 -0.31
C THR A 185 21.44 -7.52 -1.01
N PRO A 186 21.22 -6.90 -2.17
CA PRO A 186 19.92 -6.85 -2.80
C PRO A 186 19.28 -8.23 -2.85
N PRO A 187 17.97 -8.33 -2.56
CA PRO A 187 17.23 -9.57 -2.79
C PRO A 187 17.29 -9.93 -4.28
N ASN A 188 17.05 -11.17 -4.59
CA ASN A 188 16.89 -11.61 -5.98
C ASN A 188 15.40 -11.56 -6.37
N PRO A 189 14.94 -10.75 -7.33
CA PRO A 189 15.71 -9.84 -8.16
C PRO A 189 16.31 -8.66 -7.37
N PRO A 190 17.46 -8.14 -7.80
CA PRO A 190 18.11 -7.03 -7.12
C PRO A 190 17.24 -5.77 -7.21
N ILE A 191 16.93 -5.19 -6.07
CA ILE A 191 16.32 -3.88 -5.99
C ILE A 191 17.48 -2.88 -5.97
N ALA A 192 17.47 -1.97 -6.93
CA ALA A 192 18.47 -0.91 -6.97
C ALA A 192 18.32 -0.04 -5.71
N ASN A 193 19.18 -0.26 -4.73
CA ASN A 193 19.30 0.60 -3.56
C ASN A 193 20.62 1.38 -3.71
N PRO A 194 20.55 2.69 -3.99
CA PRO A 194 21.76 3.52 -4.12
C PRO A 194 22.58 3.56 -2.83
N ASP A 195 21.98 3.28 -1.67
CA ASP A 195 22.68 3.25 -0.39
C ASP A 195 23.27 1.87 -0.05
N ALA A 196 22.92 0.82 -0.80
CA ALA A 196 23.50 -0.51 -0.62
C ALA A 196 25.04 -0.50 -0.78
N ALA A 197 25.57 0.37 -1.61
CA ALA A 197 27.01 0.55 -1.78
C ALA A 197 27.70 1.14 -0.53
N ARG A 198 26.95 1.76 0.38
CA ARG A 198 27.47 2.38 1.61
C ARG A 198 27.31 1.50 2.85
N GLY A 199 26.55 0.40 2.75
CA GLY A 199 26.33 -0.55 3.84
C GLY A 199 25.45 -0.05 4.99
N TYR A 200 25.17 1.27 5.08
CA TYR A 200 24.39 1.88 6.14
C TYR A 200 23.54 3.02 5.59
N ALA A 201 22.22 2.90 5.69
CA ALA A 201 21.31 3.95 5.27
C ALA A 201 20.98 4.88 6.43
N PRO A 202 20.84 6.21 6.19
CA PRO A 202 20.34 7.14 7.20
C PRO A 202 18.87 6.85 7.52
N SER A 203 18.40 7.38 8.67
CA SER A 203 17.01 7.27 9.07
C SER A 203 16.05 7.92 8.06
N ILE A 204 14.96 7.21 7.74
CA ILE A 204 13.96 7.65 6.77
C ILE A 204 12.94 8.56 7.45
N LEU A 205 12.78 9.79 6.93
CA LEU A 205 11.71 10.75 7.25
C LEU A 205 11.37 10.86 8.75
N PRO A 206 12.32 11.22 9.63
CA PRO A 206 12.08 11.30 11.07
C PRO A 206 10.97 12.31 11.43
N GLY A 207 10.72 13.32 10.59
CA GLY A 207 9.63 14.28 10.74
C GLY A 207 8.23 13.78 10.41
N TRP A 208 8.08 12.60 9.81
CA TRP A 208 6.77 12.16 9.27
C TRP A 208 5.68 11.99 10.34
N GLY A 209 6.04 11.63 11.55
CA GLY A 209 5.13 11.58 12.69
C GLY A 209 4.54 12.93 13.12
N ASN A 210 4.98 14.04 12.52
CA ASN A 210 4.46 15.38 12.76
C ASN A 210 3.59 15.90 11.58
N VAL A 211 3.38 15.09 10.55
CA VAL A 211 2.46 15.42 9.45
C VAL A 211 1.03 15.48 10.00
N THR A 212 0.27 16.46 9.58
CA THR A 212 -1.15 16.56 9.93
C THR A 212 -1.92 15.36 9.41
N PRO A 213 -2.59 14.57 10.26
CA PRO A 213 -3.36 13.40 9.81
C PRO A 213 -4.55 13.78 8.92
N PHE A 214 -5.13 12.78 8.27
CA PHE A 214 -6.34 12.91 7.45
C PHE A 214 -7.61 12.71 8.28
N THR A 215 -7.63 11.72 9.16
CA THR A 215 -8.80 11.34 9.96
C THR A 215 -8.56 11.30 11.45
N LEU A 216 -7.31 11.22 11.89
CA LEU A 216 -6.96 11.31 13.31
C LEU A 216 -6.95 12.76 13.78
N LEU A 217 -7.22 12.97 15.07
CA LEU A 217 -7.10 14.28 15.72
C LEU A 217 -5.62 14.68 15.90
N SER A 218 -4.77 13.69 16.11
CA SER A 218 -3.31 13.84 16.19
C SER A 218 -2.63 12.51 15.87
N SER A 219 -1.34 12.56 15.54
CA SER A 219 -0.51 11.37 15.36
C SER A 219 -0.35 10.51 16.62
N SER A 220 -0.65 11.08 17.78
CA SER A 220 -0.57 10.42 19.08
C SER A 220 -1.93 9.96 19.64
N GLN A 221 -3.01 10.08 18.86
CA GLN A 221 -4.36 9.75 19.33
C GLN A 221 -4.48 8.30 19.83
N TYR A 222 -3.83 7.38 19.18
CA TYR A 222 -3.75 5.98 19.59
C TYR A 222 -2.30 5.62 19.90
N TRP A 223 -2.05 5.21 21.15
CA TRP A 223 -0.73 4.84 21.60
C TRP A 223 -0.63 3.33 21.82
N LEU A 224 0.57 2.78 21.69
CA LEU A 224 0.88 1.37 21.91
C LEU A 224 1.74 1.22 23.19
N PRO A 225 1.71 0.06 23.86
CA PRO A 225 2.45 -0.14 25.10
C PRO A 225 3.98 -0.10 24.93
N GLY A 226 4.48 -0.35 23.72
CA GLY A 226 5.90 -0.42 23.41
C GLY A 226 6.38 -1.83 23.10
N PRO A 227 7.62 -1.96 22.60
CA PRO A 227 8.19 -3.26 22.30
C PRO A 227 8.42 -4.06 23.60
N PRO A 228 8.45 -5.40 23.53
CA PRO A 228 8.77 -6.25 24.68
C PRO A 228 10.14 -5.91 25.26
N ALA A 229 10.29 -5.97 26.59
CA ALA A 229 11.57 -5.83 27.26
C ALA A 229 12.55 -6.90 26.75
N LEU A 230 13.82 -6.55 26.55
CA LEU A 230 14.83 -7.46 26.00
C LEU A 230 14.98 -8.74 26.85
N THR A 231 14.84 -8.65 28.16
CA THR A 231 14.91 -9.79 29.09
C THR A 231 13.63 -10.63 29.14
N SER A 232 12.58 -10.29 28.37
CA SER A 232 11.30 -11.00 28.40
C SER A 232 11.31 -12.26 27.55
N GLN A 233 10.48 -13.23 27.92
CA GLN A 233 10.22 -14.43 27.11
C GLN A 233 9.56 -14.08 25.78
N THR A 234 8.74 -13.03 25.72
CA THR A 234 8.13 -12.55 24.47
C THR A 234 9.19 -12.10 23.48
N TYR A 235 10.15 -11.30 23.93
CA TYR A 235 11.27 -10.90 23.08
C TYR A 235 12.10 -12.09 22.61
N ALA A 236 12.46 -13.02 23.51
CA ALA A 236 13.22 -14.22 23.15
C ALA A 236 12.48 -15.08 22.10
N ARG A 237 11.17 -15.27 22.26
CA ARG A 237 10.34 -15.99 21.28
C ARG A 237 10.39 -15.28 19.91
N ASP A 238 10.15 -13.99 19.87
CA ASP A 238 10.13 -13.21 18.64
C ASP A 238 11.50 -13.18 17.94
N PHE A 239 12.57 -13.07 18.74
CA PHE A 239 13.95 -13.15 18.27
C PHE A 239 14.25 -14.50 17.62
N ASN A 240 13.95 -15.59 18.30
CA ASN A 240 14.23 -16.95 17.80
C ASN A 240 13.35 -17.30 16.59
N GLU A 241 12.08 -16.87 16.56
CA GLU A 241 11.21 -17.04 15.39
C GLU A 241 11.83 -16.38 14.16
N ILE A 242 12.14 -15.07 14.25
CA ILE A 242 12.63 -14.34 13.09
C ILE A 242 14.05 -14.75 12.69
N LYS A 243 14.90 -15.13 13.64
CA LYS A 243 16.22 -15.68 13.38
C LYS A 243 16.12 -16.95 12.52
N ALA A 244 15.17 -17.82 12.83
CA ALA A 244 14.98 -19.10 12.14
C ALA A 244 14.33 -18.89 10.76
N VAL A 245 13.19 -18.17 10.67
CA VAL A 245 12.40 -18.12 9.44
C VAL A 245 12.73 -16.92 8.55
N GLY A 246 13.19 -15.80 9.15
CA GLY A 246 13.40 -14.52 8.46
C GLY A 246 14.76 -14.37 7.80
N GLY A 247 15.70 -15.30 8.02
CA GLY A 247 17.06 -15.22 7.47
C GLY A 247 17.11 -15.35 5.95
N ARG A 248 18.15 -14.78 5.35
CA ARG A 248 18.43 -14.93 3.91
C ARG A 248 18.53 -16.39 3.54
N VAL A 249 19.29 -17.15 4.32
CA VAL A 249 19.38 -18.60 4.25
C VAL A 249 18.57 -19.14 5.42
N SER A 250 17.45 -19.77 5.14
CA SER A 250 16.59 -20.40 6.13
C SER A 250 16.27 -21.84 5.69
N THR A 251 16.43 -22.78 6.59
CA THR A 251 16.08 -24.18 6.37
C THR A 251 14.65 -24.52 6.81
N VAL A 252 13.98 -23.56 7.47
CA VAL A 252 12.61 -23.75 7.99
C VAL A 252 11.55 -22.93 7.28
N ARG A 253 11.94 -21.83 6.57
CA ARG A 253 11.01 -21.05 5.77
C ARG A 253 10.54 -21.84 4.55
N THR A 254 9.24 -22.01 4.41
CA THR A 254 8.65 -22.71 3.27
C THR A 254 8.69 -21.86 1.98
N PRO A 255 8.54 -22.48 0.80
CA PRO A 255 8.36 -21.74 -0.45
C PRO A 255 7.18 -20.76 -0.41
N ASP A 256 6.03 -21.18 0.15
CA ASP A 256 4.85 -20.30 0.29
C ASP A 256 5.15 -19.10 1.19
N GLN A 257 5.85 -19.27 2.30
CA GLN A 257 6.27 -18.13 3.16
C GLN A 257 7.23 -17.18 2.42
N THR A 258 8.04 -17.69 1.51
CA THR A 258 8.89 -16.87 0.64
C THR A 258 8.04 -16.06 -0.34
N ASP A 259 7.04 -16.68 -0.94
CA ASP A 259 6.11 -16.00 -1.86
C ASP A 259 5.22 -14.99 -1.12
N ILE A 260 4.77 -15.28 0.09
CA ILE A 260 4.09 -14.32 0.97
C ILE A 260 4.96 -13.08 1.21
N ALA A 261 6.24 -13.27 1.58
CA ALA A 261 7.17 -12.16 1.81
C ALA A 261 7.34 -11.29 0.55
N ARG A 262 7.44 -11.91 -0.62
CA ARG A 262 7.58 -11.23 -1.92
C ARG A 262 6.30 -10.53 -2.35
N PHE A 263 5.15 -11.19 -2.23
CA PHE A 263 3.84 -10.64 -2.62
C PHE A 263 3.55 -9.31 -1.90
N TRP A 264 3.76 -9.27 -0.58
CA TRP A 264 3.49 -8.09 0.23
C TRP A 264 4.60 -7.03 0.21
N PHE A 265 5.68 -7.25 -0.55
CA PHE A 265 6.77 -6.28 -0.68
C PHE A 265 6.30 -4.95 -1.30
N GLU A 266 5.33 -5.00 -2.20
CA GLU A 266 4.75 -3.81 -2.87
C GLU A 266 4.15 -2.79 -1.87
N GLY A 267 3.84 -3.20 -0.66
CA GLY A 267 3.34 -2.32 0.40
C GLY A 267 1.95 -1.73 0.11
N PRO A 268 1.78 -0.39 0.15
CA PRO A 268 0.47 0.24 -0.08
C PRO A 268 -0.12 -0.03 -1.47
N GLY A 269 0.71 -0.32 -2.46
CA GLY A 269 0.28 -0.67 -3.83
C GLY A 269 -0.59 -1.92 -3.85
N ALA A 270 -0.25 -2.95 -3.07
CA ALA A 270 -1.03 -4.18 -2.98
C ALA A 270 -2.47 -3.90 -2.50
N TRP A 271 -2.66 -3.04 -1.49
CA TRP A 271 -3.99 -2.68 -0.99
C TRP A 271 -4.80 -1.85 -1.99
N ASN A 272 -4.15 -0.94 -2.73
CA ASN A 272 -4.82 -0.21 -3.81
C ASN A 272 -5.25 -1.16 -4.94
N ARG A 273 -4.44 -2.17 -5.28
CA ARG A 273 -4.81 -3.23 -6.22
C ARG A 273 -6.01 -4.05 -5.71
N ILE A 274 -6.00 -4.45 -4.43
CA ILE A 274 -7.14 -5.12 -3.78
C ILE A 274 -8.38 -4.24 -3.87
N GLY A 275 -8.29 -2.96 -3.50
CA GLY A 275 -9.41 -2.02 -3.56
C GLY A 275 -10.00 -1.89 -4.97
N ARG A 276 -9.16 -1.78 -6.01
CA ARG A 276 -9.61 -1.76 -7.42
C ARG A 276 -10.27 -3.07 -7.83
N THR A 277 -9.67 -4.21 -7.45
CA THR A 277 -10.20 -5.55 -7.78
C THR A 277 -11.59 -5.73 -7.17
N VAL A 278 -11.76 -5.44 -5.87
CA VAL A 278 -13.07 -5.62 -5.22
C VAL A 278 -14.10 -4.61 -5.69
N ALA A 279 -13.72 -3.37 -6.01
CA ALA A 279 -14.63 -2.41 -6.62
C ALA A 279 -15.18 -2.93 -7.96
N GLY A 280 -14.32 -3.50 -8.79
CA GLY A 280 -14.73 -4.13 -10.07
C GLY A 280 -15.61 -5.37 -9.88
N THR A 281 -15.21 -6.32 -9.03
CA THR A 281 -15.96 -7.56 -8.79
C THR A 281 -17.33 -7.32 -8.12
N LYS A 282 -17.45 -6.26 -7.33
CA LYS A 282 -18.72 -5.82 -6.71
C LYS A 282 -19.52 -4.86 -7.60
N SER A 283 -19.00 -4.54 -8.78
CA SER A 283 -19.63 -3.60 -9.75
C SER A 283 -19.99 -2.26 -9.09
N LEU A 284 -19.10 -1.73 -8.23
CA LEU A 284 -19.34 -0.43 -7.59
C LEU A 284 -19.34 0.68 -8.64
N ASP A 285 -20.27 1.62 -8.51
CA ASP A 285 -20.24 2.82 -9.34
C ASP A 285 -19.10 3.78 -8.94
N ALA A 286 -18.97 4.89 -9.64
CA ALA A 286 -17.88 5.83 -9.42
C ALA A 286 -17.90 6.45 -8.01
N TRP A 287 -19.08 6.76 -7.46
CA TRP A 287 -19.23 7.35 -6.12
C TRP A 287 -18.85 6.37 -5.02
N ASP A 288 -19.37 5.15 -5.09
CA ASP A 288 -19.08 4.09 -4.12
C ASP A 288 -17.61 3.69 -4.19
N THR A 289 -17.03 3.60 -5.39
CA THR A 289 -15.60 3.34 -5.60
C THR A 289 -14.74 4.46 -5.01
N ALA A 290 -15.11 5.73 -5.23
CA ALA A 290 -14.37 6.86 -4.70
C ALA A 290 -14.38 6.89 -3.17
N ARG A 291 -15.55 6.65 -2.55
CA ARG A 291 -15.69 6.53 -1.09
C ARG A 291 -14.82 5.39 -0.54
N LEU A 292 -14.90 4.21 -1.14
CA LEU A 292 -14.13 3.03 -0.73
C LEU A 292 -12.62 3.33 -0.73
N LEU A 293 -12.10 3.84 -1.86
CA LEU A 293 -10.68 4.11 -2.01
C LEU A 293 -10.22 5.31 -1.18
N ALA A 294 -11.06 6.34 -0.98
CA ALA A 294 -10.71 7.47 -0.13
C ALA A 294 -10.57 7.05 1.34
N LEU A 295 -11.55 6.34 1.90
CA LEU A 295 -11.50 5.83 3.29
C LEU A 295 -10.28 4.94 3.52
N MET A 296 -10.01 4.01 2.60
CA MET A 296 -8.87 3.12 2.68
C MET A 296 -7.54 3.90 2.67
N ASN A 297 -7.39 4.85 1.74
CA ASN A 297 -6.14 5.59 1.60
C ASN A 297 -5.93 6.62 2.72
N PHE A 298 -6.99 7.24 3.26
CA PHE A 298 -6.90 8.06 4.47
C PHE A 298 -6.38 7.24 5.66
N ALA A 299 -6.97 6.06 5.88
CA ALA A 299 -6.58 5.18 6.97
C ALA A 299 -5.12 4.68 6.82
N MET A 300 -4.67 4.39 5.59
CA MET A 300 -3.28 4.01 5.32
C MET A 300 -2.31 5.18 5.55
N ALA A 301 -2.64 6.39 5.13
CA ALA A 301 -1.81 7.57 5.34
C ALA A 301 -1.67 7.87 6.85
N ASP A 302 -2.77 7.85 7.59
CA ASP A 302 -2.76 8.05 9.04
C ASP A 302 -1.98 6.96 9.78
N SER A 303 -1.97 5.73 9.25
CA SER A 303 -1.18 4.62 9.78
C SER A 303 0.32 4.89 9.69
N TYR A 304 0.79 5.48 8.59
CA TYR A 304 2.18 5.90 8.48
C TYR A 304 2.49 7.05 9.42
N ILE A 305 1.61 8.04 9.52
CA ILE A 305 1.81 9.20 10.40
C ILE A 305 1.90 8.76 11.87
N ALA A 306 0.90 8.01 12.35
CA ALA A 306 0.89 7.51 13.73
C ALA A 306 2.01 6.50 14.00
N GLY A 307 2.25 5.57 13.08
CA GLY A 307 3.30 4.58 13.19
C GLY A 307 4.69 5.23 13.28
N PHE A 308 4.98 6.25 12.46
CA PHE A 308 6.25 6.97 12.52
C PHE A 308 6.40 7.77 13.82
N LYS A 309 5.31 8.36 14.34
CA LYS A 309 5.35 9.02 15.65
C LYS A 309 5.80 8.05 16.75
N ILE A 310 5.21 6.87 16.77
CA ILE A 310 5.51 5.85 17.79
C ILE A 310 6.93 5.30 17.60
N ARG A 311 7.33 5.02 16.36
CA ARG A 311 8.66 4.48 16.03
C ARG A 311 9.80 5.34 16.55
N TYR A 312 9.76 6.63 16.30
CA TYR A 312 10.82 7.55 16.72
C TYR A 312 10.79 7.86 18.23
N VAL A 313 9.72 7.48 18.93
CA VAL A 313 9.68 7.56 20.40
C VAL A 313 10.30 6.32 21.04
N TYR A 314 9.92 5.12 20.59
CA TYR A 314 10.46 3.88 21.16
C TYR A 314 11.87 3.57 20.67
N ASP A 315 12.16 3.93 19.43
CA ASP A 315 13.49 3.79 18.82
C ASP A 315 14.05 2.36 18.90
N PHE A 316 13.19 1.37 18.68
CA PHE A 316 13.56 -0.04 18.86
C PHE A 316 14.35 -0.58 17.67
N TRP A 317 15.40 -1.32 17.94
CA TRP A 317 16.28 -1.88 16.92
C TRP A 317 15.61 -2.88 15.98
N ARG A 318 16.20 -3.07 14.81
CA ARG A 318 15.75 -4.06 13.82
C ARG A 318 16.30 -5.44 14.11
N PRO A 319 15.62 -6.52 13.66
CA PRO A 319 16.08 -7.88 13.81
C PRO A 319 17.52 -8.11 13.37
N VAL A 320 17.93 -7.49 12.24
CA VAL A 320 19.31 -7.64 11.74
C VAL A 320 20.36 -7.15 12.76
N THR A 321 20.10 -6.06 13.46
CA THR A 321 20.98 -5.57 14.51
C THR A 321 20.88 -6.45 15.77
N ALA A 322 19.65 -6.75 16.20
CA ALA A 322 19.39 -7.55 17.38
C ALA A 322 20.02 -8.95 17.30
N ILE A 323 19.84 -9.63 16.17
CA ILE A 323 20.36 -10.99 15.99
C ILE A 323 21.89 -10.99 15.91
N ARG A 324 22.49 -10.01 15.25
CA ARG A 324 23.96 -9.92 15.20
C ARG A 324 24.60 -9.63 16.54
N GLU A 325 23.88 -9.00 17.46
CA GLU A 325 24.34 -8.59 18.77
C GLU A 325 23.61 -9.30 19.93
N GLY A 326 22.94 -10.41 19.67
CA GLY A 326 22.11 -11.11 20.63
C GLY A 326 22.84 -11.50 21.93
N ASP A 327 24.13 -11.79 21.86
CA ASP A 327 24.93 -12.13 23.04
C ASP A 327 25.12 -10.94 24.00
N ASN A 328 24.71 -9.72 23.59
CA ASN A 328 24.87 -8.48 24.38
C ASN A 328 23.52 -7.87 24.84
N ASP A 329 22.40 -8.53 24.60
CA ASP A 329 21.07 -7.99 24.93
C ASP A 329 20.59 -8.29 26.36
N GLY A 330 21.36 -9.08 27.11
CA GLY A 330 21.06 -9.44 28.51
C GLY A 330 19.99 -10.54 28.63
N ASN A 331 19.77 -11.35 27.60
CA ASN A 331 18.81 -12.45 27.59
C ASN A 331 19.49 -13.76 27.14
N ASP A 332 19.74 -14.66 28.06
CA ASP A 332 20.41 -15.96 27.77
C ASP A 332 19.66 -16.83 26.75
N ALA A 333 18.39 -16.53 26.47
CA ALA A 333 17.58 -17.25 25.47
C ALA A 333 17.72 -16.69 24.04
N THR A 334 18.52 -15.64 23.84
CA THR A 334 18.76 -14.99 22.54
C THR A 334 20.24 -15.10 22.17
N VAL A 335 20.60 -16.18 21.49
CA VAL A 335 21.99 -16.41 21.04
C VAL A 335 22.24 -15.62 19.75
N GLY A 336 23.29 -14.82 19.72
CA GLY A 336 23.69 -14.00 18.58
C GLY A 336 24.12 -14.80 17.36
N ASP A 337 24.11 -14.15 16.21
CA ASP A 337 24.72 -14.62 14.96
C ASP A 337 25.24 -13.40 14.17
N PRO A 338 26.53 -13.08 14.27
CA PRO A 338 27.12 -11.91 13.63
C PRO A 338 27.03 -11.91 12.10
N THR A 339 26.74 -13.07 11.51
CA THR A 339 26.63 -13.23 10.05
C THR A 339 25.20 -13.21 9.51
N TRP A 340 24.22 -13.17 10.41
CA TRP A 340 22.81 -13.22 10.03
C TRP A 340 22.40 -12.01 9.18
N ASP A 341 21.66 -12.31 8.11
CA ASP A 341 21.07 -11.32 7.21
C ASP A 341 19.59 -11.61 7.02
N SER A 342 18.77 -10.56 6.91
CA SER A 342 17.34 -10.70 6.58
C SER A 342 17.13 -11.17 5.14
N HIS A 343 16.01 -11.86 4.92
CA HIS A 343 15.60 -12.31 3.59
C HIS A 343 15.37 -11.16 2.61
N GLN A 344 14.81 -10.05 3.10
CA GLN A 344 14.62 -8.83 2.31
C GLN A 344 15.36 -7.66 2.95
N ASN A 345 15.62 -6.62 2.14
CA ASN A 345 16.26 -5.40 2.65
C ASN A 345 15.47 -4.81 3.82
N THR A 346 16.15 -4.55 4.90
CA THR A 346 15.58 -3.94 6.09
C THR A 346 15.47 -2.42 5.89
N PRO A 347 14.28 -1.82 6.00
CA PRO A 347 14.13 -0.37 5.92
C PRO A 347 14.90 0.37 7.00
N ALA A 348 15.52 1.49 6.64
CA ALA A 348 16.33 2.31 7.56
C ALA A 348 15.44 3.15 8.49
N VAL A 349 14.71 2.50 9.34
CA VAL A 349 13.84 3.08 10.39
C VAL A 349 13.63 2.06 11.48
N SER A 350 13.41 2.50 12.74
CA SER A 350 13.20 1.62 13.89
C SER A 350 12.09 0.58 13.67
N ASP A 351 12.11 -0.51 14.44
CA ASP A 351 11.24 -1.67 14.22
C ASP A 351 9.78 -1.44 14.59
N TYR A 352 9.53 -0.88 15.77
CA TYR A 352 8.23 -0.94 16.45
C TYR A 352 7.41 0.35 16.33
N PRO A 353 6.13 0.26 15.92
CA PRO A 353 5.43 -0.89 15.37
C PRO A 353 5.75 -1.11 13.88
N SER A 354 5.39 -2.29 13.33
CA SER A 354 5.42 -2.51 11.90
C SER A 354 4.41 -1.61 11.19
N THR A 355 4.88 -0.61 10.43
CA THR A 355 3.98 0.26 9.66
C THR A 355 3.21 -0.49 8.58
N GLN A 356 3.82 -1.54 8.00
CA GLN A 356 3.08 -2.35 7.03
C GLN A 356 1.90 -3.08 7.67
N SER A 357 2.09 -3.66 8.84
CA SER A 357 1.00 -4.28 9.58
C SER A 357 -0.05 -3.24 9.99
N THR A 358 0.40 -2.02 10.36
CA THR A 358 -0.50 -0.93 10.74
C THR A 358 -1.40 -0.51 9.57
N PHE A 359 -0.83 -0.18 8.41
CA PHE A 359 -1.66 0.24 7.29
C PHE A 359 -2.48 -0.92 6.70
N SER A 360 -2.00 -2.17 6.79
CA SER A 360 -2.77 -3.33 6.33
C SER A 360 -4.00 -3.57 7.22
N GLY A 361 -3.83 -3.47 8.54
CA GLY A 361 -4.95 -3.51 9.47
C GLY A 361 -5.98 -2.39 9.24
N ALA A 362 -5.49 -1.19 8.92
CA ALA A 362 -6.35 -0.03 8.65
C ALA A 362 -7.09 -0.17 7.30
N ALA A 363 -6.39 -0.60 6.25
CA ALA A 363 -6.98 -0.83 4.93
C ALA A 363 -8.06 -1.93 4.97
N ALA A 364 -7.77 -3.05 5.64
CA ALA A 364 -8.75 -4.14 5.80
C ALA A 364 -10.02 -3.66 6.50
N VAL A 365 -9.90 -2.90 7.59
CA VAL A 365 -11.07 -2.36 8.32
C VAL A 365 -11.80 -1.31 7.48
N ALA A 366 -11.09 -0.48 6.72
CA ALA A 366 -11.73 0.50 5.84
C ALA A 366 -12.55 -0.17 4.73
N LEU A 367 -12.00 -1.21 4.08
CA LEU A 367 -12.71 -2.00 3.07
C LEU A 367 -13.90 -2.77 3.70
N ALA A 368 -13.67 -3.40 4.85
CA ALA A 368 -14.70 -4.15 5.57
C ALA A 368 -15.86 -3.28 6.05
N GLY A 369 -15.60 -2.04 6.43
CA GLY A 369 -16.62 -1.08 6.86
C GLY A 369 -17.58 -0.64 5.74
N VAL A 370 -17.15 -0.79 4.49
CA VAL A 370 -17.99 -0.49 3.31
C VAL A 370 -18.63 -1.74 2.73
N LEU A 371 -17.91 -2.88 2.68
CA LEU A 371 -18.30 -4.08 1.92
C LEU A 371 -18.62 -5.29 2.82
N GLY A 372 -18.38 -5.20 4.13
CA GLY A 372 -18.27 -6.37 5.00
C GLY A 372 -16.91 -7.04 4.89
N ASP A 373 -16.46 -7.76 5.92
CA ASP A 373 -15.13 -8.40 5.93
C ASP A 373 -15.05 -9.64 5.02
N GLN A 374 -16.14 -10.41 4.95
CA GLN A 374 -16.19 -11.70 4.23
C GLN A 374 -16.39 -11.46 2.71
N VAL A 375 -15.34 -11.00 2.08
CA VAL A 375 -15.26 -10.79 0.62
C VAL A 375 -14.13 -11.64 0.07
N SER A 376 -14.46 -12.57 -0.84
CA SER A 376 -13.45 -13.36 -1.54
C SER A 376 -12.88 -12.57 -2.72
N PHE A 377 -11.56 -12.59 -2.87
CA PHE A 377 -10.87 -11.96 -4.00
C PHE A 377 -9.54 -12.65 -4.29
N THR A 378 -9.09 -12.50 -5.53
CA THR A 378 -7.79 -12.98 -6.01
C THR A 378 -7.05 -11.81 -6.63
N VAL A 379 -5.78 -11.65 -6.27
CA VAL A 379 -4.90 -10.60 -6.80
C VAL A 379 -3.52 -11.15 -7.10
N THR A 380 -2.86 -10.53 -8.07
CA THR A 380 -1.50 -10.87 -8.47
C THR A 380 -0.57 -9.72 -8.12
N SER A 381 0.62 -10.01 -7.59
CA SER A 381 1.61 -9.01 -7.19
C SER A 381 2.12 -8.18 -8.36
N GLY A 382 2.43 -6.91 -8.07
CA GLY A 382 3.15 -6.00 -8.96
C GLY A 382 4.66 -6.04 -8.72
N LYS A 383 5.35 -5.02 -9.26
CA LYS A 383 6.80 -4.87 -9.09
C LYS A 383 7.19 -4.80 -7.62
N PRO A 384 8.39 -5.26 -7.26
CA PRO A 384 9.41 -5.88 -8.14
C PRO A 384 9.25 -7.40 -8.30
N PHE A 385 8.31 -8.04 -7.60
CA PHE A 385 8.07 -9.49 -7.60
C PHE A 385 6.75 -9.81 -8.30
N GLU A 386 6.67 -9.49 -9.60
CA GLU A 386 5.46 -9.68 -10.40
C GLU A 386 5.07 -11.16 -10.54
N GLY A 387 3.76 -11.40 -10.66
CA GLY A 387 3.21 -12.71 -11.07
C GLY A 387 2.86 -13.66 -9.92
N ILE A 388 3.09 -13.30 -8.66
CA ILE A 388 2.66 -14.12 -7.52
C ILE A 388 1.17 -13.87 -7.28
N THR A 389 0.34 -14.90 -7.43
CA THR A 389 -1.11 -14.80 -7.25
C THR A 389 -1.51 -15.36 -5.89
N ARG A 390 -2.35 -14.60 -5.17
CA ARG A 390 -2.90 -15.01 -3.88
C ARG A 390 -4.40 -14.78 -3.82
N SER A 391 -5.10 -15.71 -3.15
CA SER A 391 -6.55 -15.68 -2.96
C SER A 391 -6.89 -15.59 -1.49
N PHE A 392 -7.86 -14.76 -1.16
CA PHE A 392 -8.32 -14.51 0.20
C PHE A 392 -9.83 -14.65 0.28
N THR A 393 -10.31 -15.03 1.46
CA THR A 393 -11.75 -15.12 1.76
C THR A 393 -12.26 -13.91 2.55
N SER A 394 -11.32 -13.11 3.11
CA SER A 394 -11.66 -11.89 3.85
C SER A 394 -10.53 -10.87 3.81
N PHE A 395 -10.86 -9.59 4.07
CA PHE A 395 -9.85 -8.54 4.21
C PHE A 395 -8.98 -8.74 5.45
N SER A 396 -9.57 -9.22 6.55
CA SER A 396 -8.83 -9.53 7.77
C SER A 396 -7.81 -10.65 7.59
N GLN A 397 -8.09 -11.67 6.76
CA GLN A 397 -7.14 -12.69 6.36
C GLN A 397 -5.95 -12.08 5.61
N ALA A 398 -6.21 -11.23 4.62
CA ALA A 398 -5.17 -10.55 3.85
C ALA A 398 -4.28 -9.67 4.74
N ALA A 399 -4.87 -8.94 5.70
CA ALA A 399 -4.10 -8.13 6.64
C ALA A 399 -3.20 -8.98 7.56
N ARG A 400 -3.69 -10.14 8.01
CA ARG A 400 -2.90 -11.09 8.81
C ARG A 400 -1.71 -11.59 8.00
N GLU A 401 -1.92 -12.03 6.78
CA GLU A 401 -0.84 -12.52 5.91
C GLU A 401 0.18 -11.41 5.59
N SER A 402 -0.29 -10.17 5.38
CA SER A 402 0.60 -9.02 5.21
C SER A 402 1.47 -8.76 6.45
N ALA A 403 0.95 -8.96 7.66
CA ALA A 403 1.73 -8.87 8.88
C ALA A 403 2.75 -10.00 9.01
N ASP A 404 2.34 -11.24 8.73
CA ASP A 404 3.22 -12.42 8.75
C ASP A 404 4.37 -12.28 7.73
N SER A 405 4.10 -11.67 6.58
CA SER A 405 5.10 -11.42 5.53
C SER A 405 6.35 -10.70 6.06
N ARG A 406 6.20 -9.87 7.09
CA ARG A 406 7.32 -9.06 7.63
C ARG A 406 8.26 -9.91 8.49
N VAL A 407 7.72 -10.91 9.17
CA VAL A 407 8.53 -11.91 9.90
C VAL A 407 9.25 -12.82 8.90
N TYR A 408 8.55 -13.29 7.86
CA TYR A 408 9.16 -14.12 6.80
C TYR A 408 10.21 -13.35 5.98
N ALA A 409 10.03 -12.05 5.82
CA ALA A 409 11.02 -11.16 5.22
C ALA A 409 12.26 -10.91 6.11
N GLY A 410 12.18 -11.23 7.40
CA GLY A 410 13.28 -11.05 8.35
C GLY A 410 13.46 -9.61 8.86
N ILE A 411 12.44 -8.76 8.75
CA ILE A 411 12.61 -7.31 8.94
C ILE A 411 11.79 -6.71 10.08
N HIS A 412 10.87 -7.48 10.68
CA HIS A 412 10.09 -7.07 11.85
C HIS A 412 9.87 -8.23 12.81
N PHE A 413 9.99 -7.94 14.13
CA PHE A 413 9.58 -8.87 15.17
C PHE A 413 8.07 -9.11 15.16
N ARG A 414 7.64 -10.29 15.64
CA ARG A 414 6.23 -10.70 15.69
C ARG A 414 5.36 -9.71 16.45
N SER A 415 5.76 -9.31 17.65
CA SER A 415 5.03 -8.33 18.46
C SER A 415 4.88 -6.98 17.75
N ALA A 416 5.90 -6.50 17.03
CA ALA A 416 5.78 -5.27 16.25
C ALA A 416 4.72 -5.40 15.14
N CYS A 417 4.54 -6.60 14.56
CA CYS A 417 3.52 -6.87 13.55
C CYS A 417 2.12 -6.94 14.16
N GLU A 418 1.97 -7.64 15.27
CA GLU A 418 0.67 -7.80 15.96
C GLU A 418 0.15 -6.47 16.51
N ASP A 419 0.99 -5.71 17.19
CA ASP A 419 0.64 -4.38 17.69
C ASP A 419 0.38 -3.39 16.53
N GLY A 420 1.10 -3.53 15.43
CA GLY A 420 0.80 -2.80 14.21
C GLY A 420 -0.62 -3.04 13.72
N LEU A 421 -1.07 -4.30 13.64
CA LEU A 421 -2.45 -4.63 13.27
C LEU A 421 -3.47 -4.04 14.26
N VAL A 422 -3.17 -4.05 15.56
CA VAL A 422 -4.05 -3.45 16.59
C VAL A 422 -4.20 -1.95 16.37
N LEU A 423 -3.10 -1.24 16.15
CA LEU A 423 -3.11 0.20 15.86
C LEU A 423 -3.89 0.49 14.57
N GLY A 424 -3.61 -0.27 13.51
CA GLY A 424 -4.27 -0.11 12.22
C GLY A 424 -5.78 -0.29 12.31
N ARG A 425 -6.26 -1.30 13.03
CA ARG A 425 -7.71 -1.50 13.23
C ARG A 425 -8.38 -0.29 13.88
N LYS A 426 -7.77 0.33 14.89
CA LYS A 426 -8.30 1.54 15.55
C LYS A 426 -8.38 2.72 14.57
N ILE A 427 -7.34 2.90 13.73
CA ILE A 427 -7.28 3.96 12.73
C ILE A 427 -8.35 3.74 11.65
N GLY A 428 -8.42 2.55 11.07
CA GLY A 428 -9.42 2.20 10.05
C GLY A 428 -10.84 2.36 10.56
N GLN A 429 -11.13 1.89 11.79
CA GLN A 429 -12.44 2.04 12.43
C GLN A 429 -12.84 3.52 12.56
N ARG A 430 -11.92 4.39 12.97
CA ARG A 430 -12.20 5.82 13.07
C ARG A 430 -12.54 6.43 11.70
N ALA A 431 -11.74 6.11 10.67
CA ALA A 431 -11.99 6.63 9.33
C ALA A 431 -13.39 6.24 8.84
N VAL A 432 -13.77 4.98 8.98
CA VAL A 432 -15.08 4.46 8.53
C VAL A 432 -16.24 5.05 9.31
N VAL A 433 -16.10 5.22 10.63
CA VAL A 433 -17.23 5.66 11.48
C VAL A 433 -17.48 7.16 11.37
N LEU A 434 -16.45 7.97 11.13
CA LEU A 434 -16.57 9.43 11.24
C LEU A 434 -16.48 10.19 9.92
N TYR A 435 -16.03 9.53 8.84
CA TYR A 435 -15.79 10.24 7.58
C TYR A 435 -16.60 9.65 6.42
N LEU A 436 -16.92 10.50 5.47
CA LEU A 436 -17.62 10.14 4.24
C LEU A 436 -18.91 9.34 4.49
N GLN A 437 -19.67 9.72 5.51
CA GLN A 437 -20.90 9.00 5.87
C GLN A 437 -21.97 9.21 4.79
N PRO A 438 -22.82 8.20 4.54
CA PRO A 438 -23.98 8.38 3.67
C PRO A 438 -24.87 9.52 4.19
N VAL A 439 -25.23 10.47 3.32
CA VAL A 439 -26.19 11.50 3.70
C VAL A 439 -27.57 10.86 3.93
N ARG A 440 -28.16 11.17 5.06
CA ARG A 440 -29.55 10.74 5.36
C ARG A 440 -30.48 11.46 4.37
N LYS A 441 -31.27 10.68 3.64
CA LYS A 441 -32.35 11.21 2.78
C LYS A 441 -33.49 11.72 3.64
#